data_ec92d11d3655d87e9cefcd5e0fce8950
#
_entry.id   ec92d11d3655d87e9cefcd5e0fce8950
#
_cell.length_a   1.000
_cell.length_b   1.000
_cell.length_c   1.000
_cell.angle_alpha   90.00
_cell.angle_beta   90.00
_cell.angle_gamma   90.00
#
_symmetry.space_group_name_H-M   'P 1'
#
loop_
_entity.id
_entity.type
_entity.pdbx_description
1 polymer ?
#
loop_
_entity_poly.entity_id
_entity_poly.type
_entity_poly.pdbx_seq_one_letter_code
_entity_poly.pdbx_strand_id
1 'polypeptide(L)'
;MSNSDAAYTDIVNRQGANALIAATIAFLRTNNISQEVINDSIREHYGPRKIRPRIQQYRKLARAYEEMGIVMSTWFSSPKFLSKECQPLPLTVASGSRSVLNLVRVSRVSISAAIAVELMHRSPSIGIDAIGNLTALRREFVLPDFAVPRAALVIERYLDTLHRNSSRSGKKSVLLL
;
A
#
# COMPACT_ATOMS: atom_id res chain seq x y z
N MET A 1 -33.89 -22.26 5.25
CA MET A 1 -33.12 -21.54 6.26
C MET A 1 -34.07 -21.01 7.31
N SER A 2 -33.88 -21.37 8.59
CA SER A 2 -34.78 -20.93 9.65
C SER A 2 -34.47 -19.48 10.01
N ASN A 3 -35.46 -18.75 10.56
CA ASN A 3 -35.26 -17.35 11.02
C ASN A 3 -34.13 -17.24 12.09
N SER A 4 -33.84 -18.33 12.79
CA SER A 4 -32.75 -18.40 13.79
C SER A 4 -31.35 -18.39 13.16
N ASP A 5 -31.17 -19.00 11.98
CA ASP A 5 -29.87 -19.04 11.30
C ASP A 5 -29.49 -17.66 10.75
N ALA A 6 -30.46 -16.91 10.24
CA ALA A 6 -30.26 -15.54 9.78
C ALA A 6 -29.88 -14.59 10.93
N ALA A 7 -30.55 -14.70 12.07
CA ALA A 7 -30.26 -13.89 13.27
C ALA A 7 -28.87 -14.21 13.85
N TYR A 8 -28.48 -15.50 13.91
CA TYR A 8 -27.14 -15.89 14.38
C TYR A 8 -26.03 -15.37 13.48
N THR A 9 -26.22 -15.48 12.15
CA THR A 9 -25.26 -14.95 11.15
C THR A 9 -25.11 -13.45 11.28
N ASP A 10 -26.18 -12.69 11.50
CA ASP A 10 -26.13 -11.23 11.69
C ASP A 10 -25.36 -10.84 12.97
N ILE A 11 -25.56 -11.56 14.08
CA ILE A 11 -24.82 -11.34 15.32
C ILE A 11 -23.33 -11.60 15.14
N VAL A 12 -22.94 -12.71 14.51
CA VAL A 12 -21.54 -13.07 14.28
C VAL A 12 -20.86 -12.04 13.36
N ASN A 13 -21.56 -11.59 12.33
CA ASN A 13 -21.05 -10.57 11.43
C ASN A 13 -20.86 -9.21 12.12
N ARG A 14 -21.77 -8.80 13.00
CA ARG A 14 -21.64 -7.56 13.79
C ARG A 14 -20.50 -7.64 14.80
N GLN A 15 -20.31 -8.76 15.48
CA GLN A 15 -19.19 -8.95 16.40
C GLN A 15 -17.86 -8.93 15.68
N GLY A 16 -17.75 -9.58 14.52
CA GLY A 16 -16.55 -9.55 13.67
C GLY A 16 -16.22 -8.15 13.16
N ALA A 17 -17.24 -7.41 12.72
CA ALA A 17 -17.07 -6.02 12.27
C ALA A 17 -16.61 -5.10 13.42
N ASN A 18 -17.20 -5.23 14.61
CA ASN A 18 -16.80 -4.45 15.78
C ASN A 18 -15.36 -4.76 16.21
N ALA A 19 -14.97 -6.04 16.21
CA ALA A 19 -13.60 -6.44 16.53
C ALA A 19 -12.59 -5.86 15.52
N LEU A 20 -12.90 -5.85 14.22
CA LEU A 20 -12.06 -5.25 13.19
C LEU A 20 -11.94 -3.74 13.36
N ILE A 21 -13.05 -3.04 13.63
CA ILE A 21 -13.04 -1.59 13.90
C ILE A 21 -12.19 -1.28 15.13
N ALA A 22 -12.37 -2.03 16.23
CA ALA A 22 -11.59 -1.85 17.45
C ALA A 22 -10.08 -2.06 17.21
N ALA A 23 -9.70 -3.11 16.49
CA ALA A 23 -8.31 -3.38 16.12
C ALA A 23 -7.71 -2.26 15.23
N THR A 24 -8.49 -1.76 14.28
CA THR A 24 -8.08 -0.65 13.43
C THR A 24 -7.85 0.63 14.23
N ILE A 25 -8.76 0.97 15.14
CA ILE A 25 -8.62 2.15 16.02
C ILE A 25 -7.41 1.99 16.94
N ALA A 26 -7.19 0.81 17.52
CA ALA A 26 -6.03 0.52 18.35
C ALA A 26 -4.71 0.71 17.55
N PHE A 27 -4.64 0.18 16.34
CA PHE A 27 -3.50 0.37 15.44
C PHE A 27 -3.23 1.84 15.14
N LEU A 28 -4.27 2.62 14.80
CA LEU A 28 -4.14 4.05 14.51
C LEU A 28 -3.60 4.83 15.72
N ARG A 29 -4.10 4.53 16.94
CA ARG A 29 -3.63 5.13 18.19
C ARG A 29 -2.16 4.79 18.48
N THR A 30 -1.75 3.54 18.27
CA THR A 30 -0.36 3.10 18.46
C THR A 30 0.60 3.84 17.52
N ASN A 31 0.11 4.26 16.35
CA ASN A 31 0.88 5.07 15.40
C ASN A 31 0.69 6.59 15.57
N ASN A 32 0.30 7.04 16.77
CA ASN A 32 0.12 8.47 17.15
C ASN A 32 -0.91 9.23 16.29
N ILE A 33 -1.87 8.53 15.71
CA ILE A 33 -2.98 9.19 15.01
C ILE A 33 -4.00 9.68 16.05
N SER A 34 -4.25 10.98 16.06
CA SER A 34 -5.17 11.58 17.03
C SER A 34 -6.60 11.09 16.83
N GLN A 35 -7.37 11.09 17.94
CA GLN A 35 -8.79 10.71 17.88
C GLN A 35 -9.59 11.65 16.97
N GLU A 36 -9.18 12.91 16.86
CA GLU A 36 -9.79 13.91 15.97
C GLU A 36 -9.65 13.49 14.50
N VAL A 37 -8.44 13.14 14.06
CA VAL A 37 -8.17 12.64 12.71
C VAL A 37 -8.96 11.37 12.41
N ILE A 38 -9.08 10.45 13.38
CA ILE A 38 -9.89 9.24 13.25
C ILE A 38 -11.36 9.59 13.05
N ASN A 39 -11.91 10.49 13.88
CA ASN A 39 -13.29 10.91 13.82
C ASN A 39 -13.61 11.65 12.51
N ASP A 40 -12.71 12.52 12.06
CA ASP A 40 -12.85 13.23 10.80
C ASP A 40 -12.82 12.27 9.62
N SER A 41 -11.92 11.29 9.62
CA SER A 41 -11.89 10.26 8.59
C SER A 41 -13.16 9.41 8.57
N ILE A 42 -13.74 9.08 9.74
CA ILE A 42 -15.02 8.39 9.84
C ILE A 42 -16.14 9.26 9.29
N ARG A 43 -16.25 10.52 9.70
CA ARG A 43 -17.25 11.47 9.18
C ARG A 43 -17.11 11.67 7.67
N GLU A 44 -15.90 11.78 7.20
CA GLU A 44 -15.58 11.86 5.78
C GLU A 44 -16.04 10.62 5.02
N HIS A 45 -15.93 9.45 5.57
CA HIS A 45 -16.27 8.19 4.90
C HIS A 45 -17.79 7.90 4.92
N TYR A 46 -18.45 8.21 6.01
CA TYR A 46 -19.89 7.96 6.22
C TYR A 46 -20.78 9.20 6.07
N GLY A 47 -20.18 10.39 5.90
CA GLY A 47 -20.89 11.62 5.62
C GLY A 47 -21.37 11.75 4.16
N PRO A 48 -22.20 12.76 3.81
CA PRO A 48 -22.75 12.89 2.47
C PRO A 48 -21.65 13.10 1.42
N ARG A 49 -21.66 12.27 0.45
CA ARG A 49 -20.89 11.97 -0.80
C ARG A 49 -19.82 12.93 -1.37
N LYS A 50 -19.30 13.94 -0.66
CA LYS A 50 -18.28 14.87 -1.19
C LYS A 50 -16.81 14.43 -1.06
N ILE A 51 -16.51 13.17 -0.65
CA ILE A 51 -15.19 12.78 -0.11
C ILE A 51 -14.37 11.87 -1.05
N ARG A 52 -14.73 11.74 -2.30
CA ARG A 52 -13.99 10.88 -3.24
C ARG A 52 -12.53 11.31 -3.58
N PRO A 53 -12.09 12.58 -3.51
CA PRO A 53 -10.74 12.97 -3.94
C PRO A 53 -9.62 12.37 -3.08
N ARG A 54 -9.78 12.34 -1.73
CA ARG A 54 -8.71 11.87 -0.82
C ARG A 54 -8.47 10.37 -0.94
N ILE A 55 -9.52 9.55 -1.01
CA ILE A 55 -9.40 8.08 -1.16
C ILE A 55 -8.64 7.73 -2.45
N GLN A 56 -8.93 8.42 -3.56
CA GLN A 56 -8.19 8.22 -4.80
C GLN A 56 -6.72 8.61 -4.69
N GLN A 57 -6.41 9.65 -3.93
CA GLN A 57 -5.05 10.10 -3.68
C GLN A 57 -4.26 9.08 -2.86
N TYR A 58 -4.86 8.52 -1.81
CA TYR A 58 -4.27 7.42 -1.03
C TYR A 58 -4.07 6.15 -1.87
N ARG A 59 -5.02 5.76 -2.71
CA ARG A 59 -4.87 4.62 -3.62
C ARG A 59 -3.73 4.81 -4.61
N LYS A 60 -3.58 6.02 -5.17
CA LYS A 60 -2.45 6.36 -6.06
C LYS A 60 -1.11 6.24 -5.33
N LEU A 61 -1.01 6.83 -4.13
CA LEU A 61 0.21 6.77 -3.32
C LEU A 61 0.56 5.34 -2.93
N ALA A 62 -0.43 4.56 -2.54
CA ALA A 62 -0.24 3.18 -2.16
C ALA A 62 0.22 2.31 -3.33
N ARG A 63 -0.35 2.50 -4.51
CA ARG A 63 0.12 1.85 -5.73
C ARG A 63 1.55 2.25 -6.06
N ALA A 64 1.88 3.55 -5.97
CA ALA A 64 3.23 4.03 -6.17
C ALA A 64 4.22 3.37 -5.20
N TYR A 65 3.84 3.18 -3.94
CA TYR A 65 4.65 2.48 -2.95
C TYR A 65 4.89 1.00 -3.31
N GLU A 66 3.85 0.28 -3.74
CA GLU A 66 4.00 -1.12 -4.21
C GLU A 66 4.94 -1.20 -5.41
N GLU A 67 4.77 -0.29 -6.37
CA GLU A 67 5.62 -0.21 -7.55
C GLU A 67 7.08 0.14 -7.18
N MET A 68 7.31 0.96 -6.14
CA MET A 68 8.65 1.20 -5.60
C MET A 68 9.30 -0.07 -5.03
N GLY A 69 8.54 -0.98 -4.44
CA GLY A 69 9.05 -2.30 -4.06
C GLY A 69 9.59 -3.09 -5.26
N ILE A 70 8.92 -3.03 -6.40
CA ILE A 70 9.37 -3.65 -7.66
C ILE A 70 10.64 -2.95 -8.18
N VAL A 71 10.68 -1.62 -8.15
CA VAL A 71 11.84 -0.81 -8.55
C VAL A 71 13.07 -1.19 -7.71
N MET A 72 12.92 -1.26 -6.38
CA MET A 72 14.01 -1.68 -5.49
C MET A 72 14.46 -3.13 -5.78
N SER A 73 13.51 -4.04 -5.94
CA SER A 73 13.84 -5.43 -6.30
C SER A 73 14.65 -5.49 -7.61
N THR A 74 14.27 -4.71 -8.61
CA THR A 74 14.99 -4.63 -9.90
C THR A 74 16.39 -4.06 -9.71
N TRP A 75 16.57 -3.04 -8.86
CA TRP A 75 17.88 -2.46 -8.57
C TRP A 75 18.83 -3.47 -7.97
N PHE A 76 18.33 -4.33 -7.07
CA PHE A 76 19.12 -5.37 -6.39
C PHE A 76 19.27 -6.71 -7.16
N SER A 77 18.60 -6.86 -8.31
CA SER A 77 18.62 -8.13 -9.05
C SER A 77 19.09 -8.00 -10.50
N SER A 78 18.95 -6.82 -11.11
CA SER A 78 19.28 -6.65 -12.51
C SER A 78 20.81 -6.41 -12.68
N PRO A 79 21.51 -7.24 -13.49
CA PRO A 79 22.95 -7.09 -13.73
C PRO A 79 23.36 -5.71 -14.24
N LYS A 80 22.43 -4.97 -14.86
CA LYS A 80 22.66 -3.63 -15.37
C LYS A 80 22.93 -2.59 -14.26
N PHE A 81 22.41 -2.83 -13.08
CA PHE A 81 22.48 -1.94 -11.92
C PHE A 81 23.35 -2.50 -10.79
N LEU A 82 24.03 -3.60 -11.03
CA LEU A 82 24.91 -4.24 -10.06
C LEU A 82 26.39 -4.08 -10.44
N SER A 83 27.25 -4.04 -9.43
CA SER A 83 28.68 -4.17 -9.58
C SER A 83 29.07 -5.64 -9.87
N LYS A 84 30.36 -5.91 -10.11
CA LYS A 84 30.88 -7.28 -10.26
C LYS A 84 30.70 -8.10 -8.98
N GLU A 85 30.64 -7.44 -7.84
CA GLU A 85 30.42 -8.02 -6.50
C GLU A 85 28.93 -8.13 -6.15
N CYS A 86 28.03 -7.98 -7.16
CA CYS A 86 26.59 -8.03 -6.99
C CYS A 86 26.02 -6.98 -6.01
N GLN A 87 26.71 -5.84 -5.84
CA GLN A 87 26.21 -4.72 -5.04
C GLN A 87 25.51 -3.69 -5.92
N PRO A 88 24.41 -3.05 -5.43
CA PRO A 88 23.73 -2.00 -6.18
C PRO A 88 24.66 -0.83 -6.47
N LEU A 89 24.75 -0.45 -7.73
CA LEU A 89 25.50 0.73 -8.16
C LEU A 89 24.70 2.01 -7.90
N PRO A 90 25.36 3.12 -7.55
CA PRO A 90 24.70 4.41 -7.44
C PRO A 90 23.96 4.80 -8.74
N LEU A 91 22.81 5.46 -8.58
CA LEU A 91 21.96 5.92 -9.69
C LEU A 91 21.99 7.43 -9.79
N THR A 92 22.15 7.94 -11.00
CA THR A 92 21.98 9.36 -11.26
C THR A 92 20.50 9.73 -11.31
N VAL A 93 20.16 10.93 -10.84
CA VAL A 93 18.82 11.51 -11.03
C VAL A 93 18.64 11.97 -12.50
N ALA A 94 19.72 12.40 -13.12
CA ALA A 94 19.76 12.77 -14.53
C ALA A 94 19.61 11.57 -15.48
N SER A 95 19.55 11.82 -16.78
CA SER A 95 19.51 10.77 -17.80
C SER A 95 20.81 9.96 -17.85
N GLY A 96 20.72 8.71 -18.31
CA GLY A 96 21.88 7.85 -18.48
C GLY A 96 21.54 6.37 -18.32
N SER A 97 22.51 5.51 -18.59
CA SER A 97 22.33 4.05 -18.50
C SER A 97 22.10 3.58 -17.05
N ARG A 98 22.68 4.28 -16.08
CA ARG A 98 22.55 4.03 -14.63
C ARG A 98 21.78 5.17 -13.97
N SER A 99 20.57 5.44 -14.44
CA SER A 99 19.69 6.48 -13.91
C SER A 99 18.40 5.89 -13.34
N VAL A 100 17.73 6.66 -12.47
CA VAL A 100 16.40 6.31 -11.95
C VAL A 100 15.42 6.14 -13.09
N LEU A 101 15.46 6.99 -14.12
CA LEU A 101 14.61 6.86 -15.30
C LEU A 101 14.76 5.49 -15.97
N ASN A 102 15.99 5.04 -16.14
CA ASN A 102 16.24 3.75 -16.78
C ASN A 102 15.88 2.57 -15.85
N LEU A 103 16.10 2.70 -14.54
CA LEU A 103 15.66 1.70 -13.58
C LEU A 103 14.14 1.53 -13.58
N VAL A 104 13.37 2.62 -13.52
CA VAL A 104 11.90 2.63 -13.60
C VAL A 104 11.42 1.97 -14.89
N ARG A 105 12.05 2.30 -16.04
CA ARG A 105 11.72 1.69 -17.33
C ARG A 105 11.96 0.18 -17.35
N VAL A 106 13.10 -0.27 -16.82
CA VAL A 106 13.44 -1.69 -16.77
C VAL A 106 12.53 -2.45 -15.81
N SER A 107 12.09 -1.81 -14.72
CA SER A 107 11.14 -2.38 -13.74
C SER A 107 9.72 -2.55 -14.29
N ARG A 108 9.39 -1.97 -15.45
CA ARG A 108 8.07 -2.05 -16.10
C ARG A 108 6.91 -1.62 -15.20
N VAL A 109 7.15 -0.63 -14.35
CA VAL A 109 6.13 -0.04 -13.45
C VAL A 109 5.45 1.16 -14.12
N SER A 110 4.31 1.60 -13.57
CA SER A 110 3.51 2.70 -14.13
C SER A 110 3.88 4.07 -13.55
N ILE A 111 4.62 4.12 -12.42
CA ILE A 111 5.07 5.39 -11.85
C ILE A 111 6.08 6.08 -12.76
N SER A 112 6.04 7.43 -12.77
CA SER A 112 7.05 8.22 -13.46
C SER A 112 8.38 8.24 -12.70
N ALA A 113 9.49 8.45 -13.40
CA ALA A 113 10.80 8.61 -12.78
C ALA A 113 10.82 9.79 -11.78
N ALA A 114 10.07 10.85 -12.03
CA ALA A 114 9.96 12.00 -11.11
C ALA A 114 9.32 11.57 -9.77
N ILE A 115 8.24 10.81 -9.81
CA ILE A 115 7.60 10.27 -8.60
C ILE A 115 8.55 9.30 -7.90
N ALA A 116 9.25 8.44 -8.64
CA ALA A 116 10.22 7.52 -8.06
C ALA A 116 11.35 8.26 -7.33
N VAL A 117 11.92 9.31 -7.93
CA VAL A 117 12.94 10.16 -7.31
C VAL A 117 12.42 10.82 -6.04
N GLU A 118 11.23 11.42 -6.08
CA GLU A 118 10.61 12.04 -4.91
C GLU A 118 10.45 11.04 -3.75
N LEU A 119 9.93 9.84 -4.04
CA LEU A 119 9.75 8.80 -3.04
C LEU A 119 11.09 8.27 -2.51
N MET A 120 12.12 8.15 -3.37
CA MET A 120 13.47 7.75 -2.97
C MET A 120 14.10 8.76 -2.01
N HIS A 121 13.97 10.06 -2.27
CA HIS A 121 14.48 11.12 -1.38
C HIS A 121 13.83 11.11 0.02
N ARG A 122 12.60 10.65 0.13
CA ARG A 122 11.87 10.53 1.41
C ARG A 122 12.14 9.23 2.15
N SER A 123 12.79 8.27 1.51
CA SER A 123 12.99 6.93 2.05
C SER A 123 14.32 6.82 2.81
N PRO A 124 14.31 6.35 4.08
CA PRO A 124 15.54 6.05 4.80
C PRO A 124 16.29 4.83 4.24
N SER A 125 15.72 4.15 3.23
CA SER A 125 16.39 3.06 2.52
C SER A 125 17.36 3.56 1.45
N ILE A 126 17.35 4.87 1.17
CA ILE A 126 18.15 5.51 0.13
C ILE A 126 19.05 6.58 0.76
N GLY A 127 20.31 6.53 0.42
CA GLY A 127 21.29 7.58 0.70
C GLY A 127 21.55 8.45 -0.53
N ILE A 128 22.23 9.56 -0.30
CA ILE A 128 22.72 10.45 -1.37
C ILE A 128 24.24 10.55 -1.18
N ASP A 129 24.98 10.26 -2.24
CA ASP A 129 26.43 10.39 -2.21
C ASP A 129 26.88 11.85 -2.36
N ALA A 130 28.20 12.10 -2.24
CA ALA A 130 28.78 13.46 -2.29
C ALA A 130 28.58 14.19 -3.63
N ILE A 131 28.23 13.46 -4.70
CA ILE A 131 27.98 14.03 -6.03
C ILE A 131 26.50 14.00 -6.42
N GLY A 132 25.61 13.67 -5.45
CA GLY A 132 24.16 13.73 -5.64
C GLY A 132 23.53 12.49 -6.26
N ASN A 133 24.25 11.36 -6.38
CA ASN A 133 23.64 10.11 -6.81
C ASN A 133 22.89 9.43 -5.66
N LEU A 134 21.85 8.71 -6.02
CA LEU A 134 21.10 7.88 -5.07
C LEU A 134 21.83 6.55 -4.85
N THR A 135 21.98 6.17 -3.59
CA THR A 135 22.64 4.92 -3.17
C THR A 135 21.65 4.08 -2.37
N ALA A 136 21.57 2.78 -2.68
CA ALA A 136 20.70 1.87 -1.94
C ALA A 136 21.37 1.47 -0.62
N LEU A 137 20.78 1.85 0.51
CA LEU A 137 21.25 1.50 1.86
C LEU A 137 20.61 0.21 2.36
N ARG A 138 19.38 -0.09 1.89
CA ARG A 138 18.59 -1.27 2.25
C ARG A 138 17.86 -1.81 1.04
N ARG A 139 17.63 -3.12 1.04
CA ARG A 139 16.86 -3.77 -0.02
C ARG A 139 15.36 -3.44 0.03
N GLU A 140 14.85 -3.24 1.23
CA GLU A 140 13.44 -2.94 1.45
C GLU A 140 13.19 -1.44 1.26
N PHE A 141 12.12 -1.12 0.55
CA PHE A 141 11.67 0.27 0.43
C PHE A 141 10.79 0.64 1.62
N VAL A 142 11.20 1.64 2.38
CA VAL A 142 10.49 2.13 3.56
C VAL A 142 10.13 3.60 3.36
N LEU A 143 8.87 3.97 3.65
CA LEU A 143 8.44 5.36 3.83
C LEU A 143 7.86 5.48 5.23
N PRO A 144 8.47 6.29 6.12
CA PRO A 144 8.04 6.41 7.52
C PRO A 144 6.56 6.81 7.65
N ASP A 145 6.11 7.73 6.80
CA ASP A 145 4.75 8.30 6.84
C ASP A 145 3.70 7.40 6.15
N PHE A 146 4.10 6.20 5.72
CA PHE A 146 3.24 5.33 4.91
C PHE A 146 2.67 4.13 5.66
N ALA A 147 3.00 3.94 6.93
CA ALA A 147 2.52 2.80 7.71
C ALA A 147 0.97 2.74 7.76
N VAL A 148 0.33 3.89 8.01
CA VAL A 148 -1.14 3.98 8.11
C VAL A 148 -1.84 3.78 6.75
N PRO A 149 -1.46 4.47 5.65
CA PRO A 149 -2.00 4.20 4.33
C PRO A 149 -1.83 2.74 3.88
N ARG A 150 -0.70 2.11 4.17
CA ARG A 150 -0.45 0.69 3.86
C ARG A 150 -1.40 -0.23 4.62
N ALA A 151 -1.60 -0.01 5.91
CA ALA A 151 -2.53 -0.80 6.72
C ALA A 151 -3.97 -0.65 6.21
N ALA A 152 -4.40 0.56 5.88
CA ALA A 152 -5.72 0.81 5.31
C ALA A 152 -5.96 0.02 4.02
N LEU A 153 -4.97 -0.05 3.12
CA LEU A 153 -5.05 -0.85 1.89
C LEU A 153 -5.15 -2.35 2.15
N VAL A 154 -4.36 -2.86 3.10
CA VAL A 154 -4.41 -4.29 3.45
C VAL A 154 -5.80 -4.64 3.98
N ILE A 155 -6.36 -3.78 4.84
CA ILE A 155 -7.72 -3.95 5.38
C ILE A 155 -8.76 -3.87 4.26
N GLU A 156 -8.68 -2.89 3.36
CA GLU A 156 -9.58 -2.76 2.20
C GLU A 156 -9.57 -4.04 1.35
N ARG A 157 -8.39 -4.53 0.97
CA ARG A 157 -8.24 -5.77 0.19
C ARG A 157 -8.78 -7.00 0.90
N TYR A 158 -8.59 -7.08 2.20
CA TYR A 158 -9.12 -8.17 3.03
C TYR A 158 -10.66 -8.14 3.03
N LEU A 159 -11.26 -6.97 3.25
CA LEU A 159 -12.71 -6.79 3.22
C LEU A 159 -13.30 -7.10 1.84
N ASP A 160 -12.67 -6.65 0.76
CA ASP A 160 -13.07 -6.99 -0.61
C ASP A 160 -13.03 -8.50 -0.88
N THR A 161 -12.04 -9.19 -0.33
CA THR A 161 -11.90 -10.64 -0.46
C THR A 161 -13.01 -11.36 0.31
N LEU A 162 -13.29 -10.94 1.54
CA LEU A 162 -14.40 -11.47 2.33
C LEU A 162 -15.74 -11.27 1.63
N HIS A 163 -15.98 -10.07 1.11
CA HIS A 163 -17.22 -9.75 0.38
C HIS A 163 -17.40 -10.65 -0.86
N ARG A 164 -16.35 -10.83 -1.67
CA ARG A 164 -16.39 -11.72 -2.85
C ARG A 164 -16.64 -13.18 -2.47
N ASN A 165 -16.04 -13.65 -1.38
CA ASN A 165 -16.20 -15.03 -0.93
C ASN A 165 -17.61 -15.28 -0.38
N SER A 166 -18.17 -14.35 0.39
CA SER A 166 -19.55 -14.44 0.90
C SER A 166 -20.58 -14.40 -0.23
N SER A 167 -20.37 -13.55 -1.24
CA SER A 167 -21.25 -13.44 -2.41
C SER A 167 -21.23 -14.71 -3.30
N ARG A 168 -20.10 -15.44 -3.32
CA ARG A 168 -19.97 -16.71 -4.07
C ARG A 168 -20.60 -17.89 -3.32
N SER A 169 -20.54 -17.90 -2.00
CA SER A 169 -21.16 -18.94 -1.16
C SER A 169 -22.69 -18.96 -1.32
N GLY A 170 -23.32 -17.80 -1.40
CA GLY A 170 -24.77 -17.69 -1.65
C GLY A 170 -25.25 -18.24 -3.01
N LYS A 171 -24.40 -18.23 -4.05
CA LYS A 171 -24.75 -18.74 -5.37
C LYS A 171 -24.63 -20.27 -5.51
N LYS A 172 -23.84 -20.93 -4.68
CA LYS A 172 -23.73 -22.41 -4.69
C LYS A 172 -24.91 -23.12 -4.05
N SER A 173 -25.68 -22.45 -3.20
CA SER A 173 -26.85 -23.06 -2.54
C SER A 173 -28.11 -23.11 -3.42
N VAL A 174 -28.11 -22.46 -4.59
CA VAL A 174 -29.30 -22.44 -5.50
C VAL A 174 -29.24 -23.52 -6.58
N LEU A 175 -28.14 -24.30 -6.69
CA LEU A 175 -27.94 -25.33 -7.73
C LEU A 175 -28.09 -26.76 -7.24
N LEU A 176 -28.68 -27.00 -6.07
CA LEU A 176 -28.99 -28.32 -5.51
C LEU A 176 -30.44 -28.38 -5.02
N LEU A 177 -31.40 -28.15 -5.89
CA LEU A 177 -32.78 -28.59 -5.79
C LEU A 177 -33.26 -29.07 -7.17
#